data_6fe4530ae4fc3db64ad451b0e5199feb
#
_entry.id   6fe4530ae4fc3db64ad451b0e5199feb
#
_cell.length_a   1.000
_cell.length_b   1.000
_cell.length_c   1.000
_cell.angle_alpha   90.00
_cell.angle_beta   90.00
_cell.angle_gamma   90.00
#
_symmetry.space_group_name_H-M   'P 1'
#
loop_
_entity.id
_entity.type
_entity.pdbx_description
1 polymer ?
#
loop_
_entity_poly.entity_id
_entity_poly.type
_entity_poly.pdbx_seq_one_letter_code
_entity_poly.pdbx_strand_id
1 'polypeptide(L)'
;DALPILRDKMKQGGFAAAKLHTLCNFIDVAPCVADDYSQRDDYYCFIGRLSHEKGAKTLIEAANALPQHKLVIIGGGPLEDELKSMAGKHIELAGFKQWSEIKRLVGKARFSVIPSEWYENNPLSVIEAQCLGTPVLGARIGGIPELISEETGMTFESRNTADLKKKIEAMYGRTFNNTKIAVASHKRYNAERYYNEIITVYKM
;
A
#
# COMPACT_ATOMS: atom_id res chain seq x y z
N ASP A 1 -7.35 -12.49 11.57
CA ASP A 1 -7.04 -11.20 10.94
C ASP A 1 -7.68 -11.10 9.58
N ALA A 2 -8.79 -10.43 9.49
CA ALA A 2 -9.47 -10.29 8.22
C ALA A 2 -10.18 -8.94 8.14
N LEU A 3 -10.11 -8.30 6.99
CA LEU A 3 -10.97 -7.18 6.66
C LEU A 3 -12.39 -7.69 6.29
N PRO A 4 -13.42 -6.83 6.28
CA PRO A 4 -14.80 -7.20 5.98
C PRO A 4 -14.96 -8.07 4.73
N ILE A 5 -14.19 -7.84 3.68
CA ILE A 5 -14.27 -8.63 2.43
C ILE A 5 -13.97 -10.12 2.67
N LEU A 6 -12.98 -10.46 3.51
CA LEU A 6 -12.67 -11.86 3.81
C LEU A 6 -13.77 -12.50 4.67
N ARG A 7 -14.28 -11.76 5.66
CA ARG A 7 -15.44 -12.20 6.46
C ARG A 7 -16.64 -12.54 5.57
N ASP A 8 -16.93 -11.69 4.58
CA ASP A 8 -18.06 -11.92 3.68
C ASP A 8 -17.81 -13.12 2.73
N LYS A 9 -16.57 -13.33 2.30
CA LYS A 9 -16.19 -14.55 1.57
C LYS A 9 -16.34 -15.81 2.42
N MET A 10 -15.97 -15.77 3.69
CA MET A 10 -16.15 -16.91 4.61
C MET A 10 -17.63 -17.19 4.84
N LYS A 11 -18.49 -16.17 4.97
CA LYS A 11 -19.95 -16.35 5.04
C LYS A 11 -20.50 -17.03 3.78
N GLN A 12 -20.05 -16.60 2.59
CA GLN A 12 -20.42 -17.26 1.32
C GLN A 12 -19.96 -18.71 1.27
N GLY A 13 -18.83 -19.05 1.93
CA GLY A 13 -18.32 -20.41 2.11
C GLY A 13 -19.02 -21.23 3.20
N GLY A 14 -20.11 -20.72 3.82
CA GLY A 14 -20.91 -21.44 4.80
C GLY A 14 -20.50 -21.29 6.26
N PHE A 15 -19.54 -20.41 6.57
CA PHE A 15 -19.17 -20.14 7.97
C PHE A 15 -20.24 -19.29 8.69
N ALA A 16 -20.56 -19.67 9.92
CA ALA A 16 -21.55 -18.97 10.74
C ALA A 16 -21.12 -17.52 11.03
N ALA A 17 -21.95 -16.55 10.63
CA ALA A 17 -21.64 -15.12 10.78
C ALA A 17 -21.31 -14.71 12.23
N ALA A 18 -21.99 -15.31 13.21
CA ALA A 18 -21.77 -15.04 14.64
C ALA A 18 -20.37 -15.44 15.15
N LYS A 19 -19.64 -16.28 14.42
CA LYS A 19 -18.29 -16.73 14.76
C LYS A 19 -17.20 -15.97 14.00
N LEU A 20 -17.56 -15.00 13.15
CA LEU A 20 -16.63 -14.27 12.32
C LEU A 20 -16.44 -12.85 12.86
N HIS A 21 -15.25 -12.59 13.38
CA HIS A 21 -14.84 -11.28 13.86
C HIS A 21 -13.81 -10.67 12.92
N THR A 22 -13.96 -9.38 12.64
CA THR A 22 -13.05 -8.65 11.75
C THR A 22 -12.06 -7.85 12.57
N LEU A 23 -10.77 -8.12 12.38
CA LEU A 23 -9.68 -7.40 13.02
C LEU A 23 -8.71 -6.93 11.94
N CYS A 24 -8.38 -5.63 11.95
CA CYS A 24 -7.36 -5.09 11.06
C CYS A 24 -5.98 -5.38 11.64
N ASN A 25 -5.01 -5.77 10.80
CA ASN A 25 -3.62 -5.93 11.25
C ASN A 25 -3.10 -4.69 11.94
N PHE A 26 -2.13 -4.89 12.80
CA PHE A 26 -1.36 -3.83 13.44
C PHE A 26 0.11 -3.92 13.01
N ILE A 27 0.83 -2.85 13.24
CA ILE A 27 2.29 -2.79 13.13
C ILE A 27 2.86 -2.14 14.39
N ASP A 28 4.15 -2.32 14.63
CA ASP A 28 4.86 -1.40 15.51
C ASP A 28 4.94 -0.05 14.81
N VAL A 29 4.20 0.93 15.29
CA VAL A 29 4.12 2.25 14.64
C VAL A 29 5.33 3.13 14.94
N ALA A 30 6.09 2.84 16.01
CA ALA A 30 7.24 3.67 16.40
C ALA A 30 8.32 3.76 15.31
N PRO A 31 8.70 2.66 14.62
CA PRO A 31 9.61 2.76 13.47
C PRO A 31 9.05 3.52 12.27
N CYS A 32 7.73 3.73 12.22
CA CYS A 32 7.05 4.43 11.13
C CYS A 32 6.86 5.93 11.37
N VAL A 33 7.34 6.47 12.49
CA VAL A 33 7.29 7.91 12.74
C VAL A 33 8.34 8.60 11.88
N ALA A 34 7.92 9.60 11.09
CA ALA A 34 8.81 10.45 10.30
C ALA A 34 9.14 11.74 11.06
N ASP A 35 10.34 12.29 10.81
CA ASP A 35 10.76 13.55 11.43
C ASP A 35 9.94 14.72 10.89
N ASP A 36 9.59 14.67 9.60
CA ASP A 36 8.73 15.66 8.95
C ASP A 36 7.84 14.97 7.90
N TYR A 37 6.54 15.04 8.09
CA TYR A 37 5.55 14.51 7.15
C TYR A 37 5.23 15.44 5.97
N SER A 38 5.63 16.71 6.03
CA SER A 38 5.34 17.69 4.98
C SER A 38 6.30 17.61 3.80
N GLN A 39 7.52 17.12 4.03
CA GLN A 39 8.56 17.06 3.00
C GLN A 39 8.39 15.83 2.10
N ARG A 40 8.12 16.09 0.83
CA ARG A 40 8.03 15.07 -0.23
C ARG A 40 8.95 15.39 -1.38
N ASP A 41 9.63 14.37 -1.84
CA ASP A 41 10.44 14.43 -3.06
C ASP A 41 9.53 14.14 -4.28
N ASP A 42 9.96 14.54 -5.47
CA ASP A 42 9.14 14.41 -6.68
C ASP A 42 9.29 13.03 -7.33
N TYR A 43 8.87 12.01 -6.59
CA TYR A 43 8.71 10.64 -7.09
C TYR A 43 7.57 9.93 -6.37
N TYR A 44 7.06 8.86 -6.98
CA TYR A 44 6.20 7.88 -6.32
C TYR A 44 6.93 6.54 -6.21
N CYS A 45 6.47 5.68 -5.30
CA CYS A 45 7.18 4.44 -5.05
C CYS A 45 6.29 3.20 -5.05
N PHE A 46 6.92 2.06 -5.27
CA PHE A 46 6.40 0.74 -4.98
C PHE A 46 7.33 0.06 -3.99
N ILE A 47 6.75 -0.65 -3.01
CA ILE A 47 7.50 -1.52 -2.11
C ILE A 47 6.87 -2.91 -2.10
N GLY A 48 7.68 -3.94 -2.36
CA GLY A 48 7.23 -5.32 -2.31
C GLY A 48 8.14 -6.29 -3.03
N ARG A 49 7.76 -7.58 -2.95
CA ARG A 49 8.43 -8.63 -3.72
C ARG A 49 8.15 -8.43 -5.21
N LEU A 50 9.19 -8.59 -6.03
CA LEU A 50 9.06 -8.52 -7.49
C LEU A 50 8.60 -9.87 -8.05
N SER A 51 7.30 -10.12 -7.96
CA SER A 51 6.63 -11.33 -8.39
C SER A 51 5.31 -10.99 -9.09
N HIS A 52 4.75 -11.92 -9.87
CA HIS A 52 3.58 -11.69 -10.71
C HIS A 52 2.38 -11.15 -9.90
N GLU A 53 2.10 -11.75 -8.75
CA GLU A 53 0.97 -11.40 -7.91
C GLU A 53 1.03 -9.97 -7.34
N LYS A 54 2.23 -9.36 -7.29
CA LYS A 54 2.40 -7.99 -6.78
C LYS A 54 2.20 -6.92 -7.86
N GLY A 55 2.05 -7.30 -9.12
CA GLY A 55 1.65 -6.40 -10.21
C GLY A 55 2.70 -5.36 -10.62
N ALA A 56 3.98 -5.59 -10.30
CA ALA A 56 5.05 -4.66 -10.65
C ALA A 56 5.20 -4.47 -12.17
N LYS A 57 4.85 -5.50 -12.97
CA LYS A 57 4.84 -5.41 -14.43
C LYS A 57 3.80 -4.42 -14.94
N THR A 58 2.55 -4.54 -14.49
CA THR A 58 1.47 -3.58 -14.81
C THR A 58 1.84 -2.16 -14.40
N LEU A 59 2.54 -2.01 -13.26
CA LEU A 59 3.03 -0.70 -12.80
C LEU A 59 4.08 -0.12 -13.75
N ILE A 60 5.07 -0.89 -14.17
CA ILE A 60 6.12 -0.44 -15.12
C ILE A 60 5.50 -0.08 -16.46
N GLU A 61 4.56 -0.87 -16.97
CA GLU A 61 3.85 -0.55 -18.21
C GLU A 61 3.11 0.80 -18.13
N ALA A 62 2.41 1.06 -17.01
CA ALA A 62 1.75 2.34 -16.79
C ALA A 62 2.76 3.50 -16.64
N ALA A 63 3.85 3.27 -15.90
CA ALA A 63 4.90 4.25 -15.66
C ALA A 63 5.65 4.63 -16.94
N ASN A 64 5.94 3.69 -17.83
CA ASN A 64 6.61 3.95 -19.10
C ASN A 64 5.84 4.94 -20.00
N ALA A 65 4.53 5.03 -19.81
CA ALA A 65 3.70 6.01 -20.53
C ALA A 65 3.66 7.39 -19.82
N LEU A 66 4.43 7.58 -18.73
CA LEU A 66 4.46 8.79 -17.90
C LEU A 66 5.91 9.20 -17.58
N PRO A 67 6.75 9.48 -18.60
CA PRO A 67 8.19 9.72 -18.41
C PRO A 67 8.50 10.98 -17.59
N GLN A 68 7.55 11.87 -17.39
CA GLN A 68 7.66 13.07 -16.54
C GLN A 68 7.60 12.75 -15.02
N HIS A 69 7.18 11.54 -14.63
CA HIS A 69 7.02 11.15 -13.23
C HIS A 69 8.00 10.04 -12.85
N LYS A 70 8.92 10.33 -11.93
CA LYS A 70 9.90 9.34 -11.46
C LYS A 70 9.22 8.27 -10.60
N LEU A 71 9.50 6.99 -10.90
CA LEU A 71 9.10 5.83 -10.10
C LEU A 71 10.33 5.22 -9.43
N VAL A 72 10.21 4.91 -8.12
CA VAL A 72 11.21 4.16 -7.36
C VAL A 72 10.61 2.82 -6.93
N ILE A 73 11.17 1.71 -7.40
CA ILE A 73 10.76 0.35 -7.08
C ILE A 73 11.69 -0.22 -6.03
N ILE A 74 11.16 -0.55 -4.85
CA ILE A 74 11.90 -1.02 -3.69
C ILE A 74 11.55 -2.49 -3.44
N GLY A 75 12.56 -3.36 -3.51
CA GLY A 75 12.41 -4.80 -3.29
C GLY A 75 13.19 -5.60 -4.30
N GLY A 76 13.15 -6.92 -4.13
CA GLY A 76 13.76 -7.89 -5.03
C GLY A 76 12.81 -9.05 -5.28
N GLY A 77 13.12 -9.89 -6.25
CA GLY A 77 12.29 -11.05 -6.54
C GLY A 77 12.56 -11.69 -7.91
N PRO A 78 11.83 -12.76 -8.24
CA PRO A 78 12.11 -13.56 -9.44
C PRO A 78 11.92 -12.79 -10.77
N LEU A 79 11.19 -11.68 -10.77
CA LEU A 79 10.96 -10.87 -11.97
C LEU A 79 11.96 -9.71 -12.13
N GLU A 80 12.98 -9.60 -11.28
CA GLU A 80 13.86 -8.41 -11.25
C GLU A 80 14.52 -8.12 -12.60
N ASP A 81 15.09 -9.14 -13.28
CA ASP A 81 15.74 -8.96 -14.57
C ASP A 81 14.76 -8.60 -15.69
N GLU A 82 13.58 -9.24 -15.70
CA GLU A 82 12.50 -8.89 -16.64
C GLU A 82 12.09 -7.43 -16.46
N LEU A 83 11.81 -7.01 -15.24
CA LEU A 83 11.38 -5.65 -14.90
C LEU A 83 12.45 -4.61 -15.23
N LYS A 84 13.75 -4.93 -15.00
CA LYS A 84 14.87 -4.07 -15.42
C LYS A 84 14.89 -3.87 -16.92
N SER A 85 14.64 -4.93 -17.71
CA SER A 85 14.63 -4.83 -19.17
C SER A 85 13.48 -3.99 -19.72
N MET A 86 12.37 -3.89 -18.98
CA MET A 86 11.18 -3.14 -19.36
C MET A 86 11.22 -1.68 -18.91
N ALA A 87 12.00 -1.37 -17.87
CA ALA A 87 11.97 -0.08 -17.20
C ALA A 87 12.57 1.05 -18.05
N GLY A 88 11.82 2.12 -18.24
CA GLY A 88 12.31 3.37 -18.82
C GLY A 88 13.29 4.09 -17.88
N LYS A 89 14.04 5.08 -18.41
CA LYS A 89 15.10 5.80 -17.69
C LYS A 89 14.63 6.52 -16.39
N HIS A 90 13.36 6.83 -16.30
CA HIS A 90 12.72 7.49 -15.13
C HIS A 90 12.26 6.50 -14.06
N ILE A 91 12.46 5.19 -14.28
CA ILE A 91 12.12 4.11 -13.36
C ILE A 91 13.41 3.57 -12.74
N GLU A 92 13.53 3.75 -11.42
CA GLU A 92 14.65 3.27 -10.62
C GLU A 92 14.27 1.97 -9.91
N LEU A 93 14.96 0.86 -10.19
CA LEU A 93 14.88 -0.35 -9.40
C LEU A 93 15.95 -0.27 -8.31
N ALA A 94 15.55 0.14 -7.11
CA ALA A 94 16.45 0.37 -5.97
C ALA A 94 16.95 -0.93 -5.31
N GLY A 95 16.37 -2.08 -5.68
CA GLY A 95 16.69 -3.37 -5.08
C GLY A 95 16.17 -3.53 -3.65
N PHE A 96 16.62 -4.58 -2.98
CA PHE A 96 16.27 -4.82 -1.57
C PHE A 96 16.88 -3.74 -0.67
N LYS A 97 16.10 -3.26 0.30
CA LYS A 97 16.51 -2.23 1.26
C LYS A 97 16.20 -2.64 2.70
N GLN A 98 17.00 -2.16 3.63
CA GLN A 98 16.71 -2.27 5.06
C GLN A 98 15.61 -1.29 5.47
N TRP A 99 14.93 -1.57 6.60
CA TRP A 99 13.79 -0.78 7.05
C TRP A 99 14.07 0.71 7.18
N SER A 100 15.24 1.10 7.66
CA SER A 100 15.64 2.52 7.78
C SER A 100 15.65 3.26 6.43
N GLU A 101 16.11 2.57 5.36
CA GLU A 101 16.09 3.11 4.00
C GLU A 101 14.67 3.11 3.42
N ILE A 102 13.91 2.02 3.65
CA ILE A 102 12.49 1.92 3.25
C ILE A 102 11.69 3.05 3.85
N LYS A 103 11.80 3.27 5.17
CA LYS A 103 11.16 4.37 5.89
C LYS A 103 11.43 5.71 5.21
N ARG A 104 12.69 5.98 4.87
CA ARG A 104 13.08 7.23 4.20
C ARG A 104 12.50 7.33 2.79
N LEU A 105 12.63 6.27 1.98
CA LEU A 105 12.16 6.27 0.59
C LEU A 105 10.64 6.35 0.50
N VAL A 106 9.91 5.59 1.31
CA VAL A 106 8.45 5.64 1.33
C VAL A 106 7.96 6.95 1.95
N GLY A 107 8.57 7.36 3.07
CA GLY A 107 8.21 8.58 3.79
C GLY A 107 8.47 9.88 2.99
N LYS A 108 9.35 9.84 1.99
CA LYS A 108 9.63 10.96 1.10
C LYS A 108 8.88 10.91 -0.24
N ALA A 109 8.28 9.79 -0.60
CA ALA A 109 7.52 9.66 -1.83
C ALA A 109 6.24 10.51 -1.80
N ARG A 110 5.82 11.02 -2.94
CA ARG A 110 4.52 11.71 -3.09
C ARG A 110 3.35 10.80 -2.73
N PHE A 111 3.44 9.53 -3.16
CA PHE A 111 2.51 8.46 -2.80
C PHE A 111 3.15 7.09 -3.05
N SER A 112 2.59 6.05 -2.44
CA SER A 112 2.96 4.65 -2.69
C SER A 112 1.92 3.97 -3.55
N VAL A 113 2.35 3.09 -4.49
CA VAL A 113 1.46 2.29 -5.34
C VAL A 113 1.47 0.85 -4.88
N ILE A 114 0.29 0.27 -4.74
CA ILE A 114 0.09 -1.14 -4.37
C ILE A 114 -0.70 -1.81 -5.52
N PRO A 115 -0.01 -2.25 -6.60
CA PRO A 115 -0.66 -2.70 -7.82
C PRO A 115 -1.00 -4.19 -7.80
N SER A 116 -1.22 -4.78 -6.63
CA SER A 116 -1.46 -6.22 -6.47
C SER A 116 -2.53 -6.76 -7.42
N GLU A 117 -2.23 -7.92 -8.00
CA GLU A 117 -3.11 -8.66 -8.92
C GLU A 117 -3.70 -9.91 -8.26
N TRP A 118 -3.43 -10.10 -6.99
CA TRP A 118 -3.90 -11.17 -6.14
C TRP A 118 -4.72 -10.64 -4.96
N TYR A 119 -5.56 -11.47 -4.40
CA TYR A 119 -6.36 -11.15 -3.22
C TYR A 119 -5.47 -10.91 -2.00
N GLU A 120 -5.14 -9.65 -1.75
CA GLU A 120 -4.53 -9.24 -0.49
C GLU A 120 -5.60 -9.20 0.61
N ASN A 121 -5.30 -9.81 1.75
CA ASN A 121 -6.21 -9.76 2.89
C ASN A 121 -6.11 -8.40 3.60
N ASN A 122 -4.93 -8.07 4.09
CA ASN A 122 -4.66 -6.86 4.86
C ASN A 122 -3.18 -6.47 4.68
N PRO A 123 -2.81 -5.87 3.54
CA PRO A 123 -1.41 -5.68 3.17
C PRO A 123 -0.72 -4.66 4.08
N LEU A 124 0.36 -5.10 4.75
CA LEU A 124 1.15 -4.25 5.65
C LEU A 124 1.76 -3.06 4.91
N SER A 125 2.12 -3.21 3.65
CA SER A 125 2.67 -2.11 2.84
C SER A 125 1.74 -0.90 2.71
N VAL A 126 0.42 -1.10 2.72
CA VAL A 126 -0.56 0.01 2.80
C VAL A 126 -0.49 0.69 4.16
N ILE A 127 -0.50 -0.12 5.22
CA ILE A 127 -0.47 0.37 6.61
C ILE A 127 0.82 1.13 6.89
N GLU A 128 1.97 0.56 6.50
CA GLU A 128 3.29 1.17 6.66
C GLU A 128 3.39 2.51 5.92
N ALA A 129 2.95 2.56 4.66
CA ALA A 129 2.93 3.81 3.89
C ALA A 129 2.08 4.89 4.57
N GLN A 130 0.87 4.55 5.01
CA GLN A 130 -0.03 5.47 5.70
C GLN A 130 0.54 5.92 7.06
N CYS A 131 1.18 5.05 7.82
CA CYS A 131 1.86 5.42 9.06
C CYS A 131 3.04 6.36 8.83
N LEU A 132 3.70 6.28 7.66
CA LEU A 132 4.70 7.26 7.22
C LEU A 132 4.08 8.53 6.61
N GLY A 133 2.78 8.71 6.72
CA GLY A 133 2.05 9.84 6.15
C GLY A 133 1.99 9.85 4.63
N THR A 134 2.30 8.72 3.98
CA THR A 134 2.35 8.60 2.53
C THR A 134 1.00 8.12 2.00
N PRO A 135 0.34 8.89 1.12
CA PRO A 135 -0.91 8.48 0.48
C PRO A 135 -0.70 7.21 -0.36
N VAL A 136 -1.76 6.44 -0.57
CA VAL A 136 -1.68 5.16 -1.29
C VAL A 136 -2.58 5.15 -2.51
N LEU A 137 -2.02 4.74 -3.66
CA LEU A 137 -2.78 4.34 -4.84
C LEU A 137 -2.84 2.81 -4.88
N GLY A 138 -3.99 2.23 -4.55
CA GLY A 138 -4.16 0.78 -4.40
C GLY A 138 -5.04 0.14 -5.47
N ALA A 139 -4.69 -1.09 -5.87
CA ALA A 139 -5.53 -1.89 -6.76
C ALA A 139 -6.88 -2.23 -6.08
N ARG A 140 -7.97 -2.18 -6.83
CA ARG A 140 -9.31 -2.54 -6.35
C ARG A 140 -9.48 -4.05 -6.32
N ILE A 141 -8.77 -4.72 -5.42
CA ILE A 141 -8.80 -6.16 -5.23
C ILE A 141 -8.58 -6.53 -3.74
N GLY A 142 -9.25 -7.57 -3.29
CA GLY A 142 -9.15 -8.03 -1.90
C GLY A 142 -9.47 -6.92 -0.89
N GLY A 143 -8.73 -6.87 0.21
CA GLY A 143 -8.91 -5.90 1.28
C GLY A 143 -8.25 -4.53 1.04
N ILE A 144 -7.51 -4.33 -0.06
CA ILE A 144 -6.83 -3.05 -0.33
C ILE A 144 -7.80 -1.86 -0.30
N PRO A 145 -8.98 -1.91 -0.97
CA PRO A 145 -9.92 -0.78 -0.97
C PRO A 145 -10.43 -0.39 0.42
N GLU A 146 -10.48 -1.33 1.36
CA GLU A 146 -10.98 -1.08 2.72
C GLU A 146 -10.00 -0.31 3.61
N LEU A 147 -8.73 -0.24 3.18
CA LEU A 147 -7.67 0.51 3.86
C LEU A 147 -7.50 1.92 3.30
N ILE A 148 -8.12 2.24 2.16
CA ILE A 148 -7.91 3.49 1.44
C ILE A 148 -9.22 4.29 1.42
N SER A 149 -9.18 5.49 1.99
CA SER A 149 -10.25 6.49 1.90
C SER A 149 -9.84 7.63 0.98
N GLU A 150 -10.78 8.53 0.67
CA GLU A 150 -10.47 9.74 -0.07
C GLU A 150 -9.40 10.60 0.60
N GLU A 151 -9.30 10.59 1.92
CA GLU A 151 -8.28 11.33 2.67
C GLU A 151 -6.89 10.68 2.60
N THR A 152 -6.81 9.36 2.35
CA THR A 152 -5.57 8.58 2.41
C THR A 152 -5.08 8.10 1.04
N GLY A 153 -5.85 8.33 -0.03
CA GLY A 153 -5.42 7.92 -1.35
C GLY A 153 -6.53 7.72 -2.37
N MET A 154 -6.26 6.88 -3.36
CA MET A 154 -7.19 6.50 -4.43
C MET A 154 -7.09 5.01 -4.73
N THR A 155 -8.08 4.48 -5.42
CA THR A 155 -8.05 3.12 -5.96
C THR A 155 -8.13 3.12 -7.47
N PHE A 156 -7.57 2.08 -8.10
CA PHE A 156 -7.68 1.82 -9.52
C PHE A 156 -8.11 0.38 -9.78
N GLU A 157 -8.59 0.09 -10.99
CA GLU A 157 -9.00 -1.25 -11.40
C GLU A 157 -7.80 -2.17 -11.52
N SER A 158 -7.78 -3.29 -10.78
CA SER A 158 -6.67 -4.25 -10.79
C SER A 158 -6.42 -4.78 -12.20
N ARG A 159 -5.16 -4.96 -12.58
CA ARG A 159 -4.70 -5.40 -13.92
C ARG A 159 -5.04 -4.43 -15.06
N ASN A 160 -5.45 -3.22 -14.77
CA ASN A 160 -5.81 -2.21 -15.77
C ASN A 160 -4.73 -1.12 -15.84
N THR A 161 -3.77 -1.29 -16.75
CA THR A 161 -2.66 -0.35 -17.00
C THR A 161 -3.17 1.06 -17.35
N ALA A 162 -4.26 1.15 -18.13
CA ALA A 162 -4.81 2.45 -18.54
C ALA A 162 -5.45 3.21 -17.38
N ASP A 163 -6.19 2.52 -16.50
CA ASP A 163 -6.77 3.15 -15.30
C ASP A 163 -5.66 3.49 -14.29
N LEU A 164 -4.66 2.62 -14.12
CA LEU A 164 -3.49 2.90 -13.26
C LEU A 164 -2.77 4.17 -13.72
N LYS A 165 -2.46 4.29 -15.03
CA LYS A 165 -1.87 5.50 -15.61
C LYS A 165 -2.68 6.74 -15.27
N LYS A 166 -3.99 6.72 -15.55
CA LYS A 166 -4.91 7.84 -15.27
C LYS A 166 -4.92 8.21 -13.78
N LYS A 167 -4.88 7.23 -12.89
CA LYS A 167 -4.88 7.44 -11.44
C LYS A 167 -3.53 7.95 -10.92
N ILE A 168 -2.40 7.56 -11.51
CA ILE A 168 -1.09 8.15 -11.21
C ILE A 168 -1.11 9.66 -11.49
N GLU A 169 -1.58 10.09 -12.66
CA GLU A 169 -1.72 11.52 -12.99
C GLU A 169 -2.66 12.25 -12.00
N ALA A 170 -3.79 11.62 -11.64
CA ALA A 170 -4.73 12.18 -10.66
C ALA A 170 -4.10 12.34 -9.26
N MET A 171 -3.26 11.38 -8.83
CA MET A 171 -2.53 11.46 -7.57
C MET A 171 -1.52 12.62 -7.56
N TYR A 172 -0.86 12.90 -8.68
CA TYR A 172 0.04 14.03 -8.82
C TYR A 172 -0.69 15.39 -8.74
N GLY A 173 -1.93 15.45 -9.26
CA GLY A 173 -2.78 16.65 -9.22
C GLY A 173 -3.47 16.88 -7.86
N ARG A 174 -3.35 15.95 -6.90
CA ARG A 174 -4.04 16.02 -5.61
C ARG A 174 -3.10 16.32 -4.46
N THR A 175 -3.51 17.21 -3.56
CA THR A 175 -2.82 17.48 -2.30
C THR A 175 -3.43 16.64 -1.18
N PHE A 176 -2.58 16.01 -0.37
CA PHE A 176 -2.97 15.25 0.80
C PHE A 176 -2.40 15.88 2.08
N ASN A 177 -3.12 15.76 3.17
CA ASN A 177 -2.59 16.14 4.49
C ASN A 177 -1.83 14.95 5.11
N ASN A 178 -0.53 14.88 4.80
CA ASN A 178 0.34 13.78 5.19
C ASN A 178 0.43 13.59 6.71
N THR A 179 0.48 14.67 7.48
CA THR A 179 0.45 14.60 8.96
C THR A 179 -0.86 14.00 9.46
N LYS A 180 -2.01 14.40 8.90
CA LYS A 180 -3.31 13.83 9.27
C LYS A 180 -3.37 12.35 8.96
N ILE A 181 -2.84 11.93 7.79
CA ILE A 181 -2.75 10.50 7.41
C ILE A 181 -1.95 9.74 8.46
N ALA A 182 -0.74 10.19 8.80
CA ALA A 182 0.13 9.53 9.77
C ALA A 182 -0.53 9.39 11.14
N VAL A 183 -1.03 10.49 11.69
CA VAL A 183 -1.66 10.52 13.03
C VAL A 183 -2.87 9.58 13.10
N ALA A 184 -3.74 9.61 12.09
CA ALA A 184 -4.90 8.74 12.03
C ALA A 184 -4.49 7.25 11.92
N SER A 185 -3.45 6.96 11.13
CA SER A 185 -2.95 5.61 10.91
C SER A 185 -2.25 5.05 12.16
N HIS A 186 -1.43 5.84 12.85
CA HIS A 186 -0.82 5.45 14.13
C HIS A 186 -1.88 5.07 15.17
N LYS A 187 -2.98 5.84 15.23
CA LYS A 187 -4.10 5.52 16.12
C LYS A 187 -4.84 4.26 15.70
N ARG A 188 -5.00 4.03 14.39
CA ARG A 188 -5.78 2.90 13.85
C ARG A 188 -5.03 1.58 13.92
N TYR A 189 -3.72 1.57 13.71
CA TYR A 189 -2.94 0.36 13.47
C TYR A 189 -1.95 0.00 14.57
N ASN A 190 -2.08 0.57 15.79
CA ASN A 190 -1.18 0.26 16.90
C ASN A 190 -1.52 -1.07 17.59
N ALA A 191 -0.50 -1.65 18.23
CA ALA A 191 -0.57 -2.95 18.88
C ALA A 191 -1.52 -2.97 20.09
N GLU A 192 -1.61 -1.88 20.87
CA GLU A 192 -2.47 -1.79 22.06
C GLU A 192 -3.96 -1.87 21.66
N ARG A 193 -4.35 -1.13 20.62
CA ARG A 193 -5.69 -1.20 20.07
C ARG A 193 -6.02 -2.63 19.62
N TYR A 194 -5.13 -3.26 18.86
CA TYR A 194 -5.32 -4.63 18.38
C TYR A 194 -5.46 -5.62 19.55
N TYR A 195 -4.60 -5.49 20.57
CA TYR A 195 -4.66 -6.33 21.76
C TYR A 195 -6.02 -6.20 22.47
N ASN A 196 -6.51 -4.98 22.68
CA ASN A 196 -7.79 -4.74 23.34
C ASN A 196 -8.98 -5.32 22.53
N GLU A 197 -8.94 -5.21 21.21
CA GLU A 197 -9.96 -5.79 20.32
C GLU A 197 -9.93 -7.32 20.37
N ILE A 198 -8.76 -7.97 20.28
CA ILE A 198 -8.67 -9.43 20.30
C ILE A 198 -9.06 -10.01 21.65
N ILE A 199 -8.67 -9.37 22.76
CA ILE A 199 -9.09 -9.79 24.10
C ILE A 199 -10.62 -9.70 24.28
N THR A 200 -11.25 -8.71 23.66
CA THR A 200 -12.72 -8.62 23.67
C THR A 200 -13.37 -9.82 22.99
N VAL A 201 -12.80 -10.28 21.85
CA VAL A 201 -13.27 -11.48 21.15
C VAL A 201 -13.09 -12.74 21.99
N TYR A 202 -11.98 -12.87 22.72
CA TYR A 202 -11.74 -14.03 23.61
C TYR A 202 -12.65 -14.08 24.84
N LYS A 203 -13.25 -12.97 25.23
CA LYS A 203 -14.18 -12.89 26.37
C LYS A 203 -15.65 -13.11 25.99
N MET A 204 -15.95 -13.25 24.71
CA MET A 204 -17.29 -13.57 24.17
C MET A 204 -17.56 -15.07 24.22
#